data_35a5fdb03e4b9ff3ce3a43f40fb1c1eb
#
_entry.id   35a5fdb03e4b9ff3ce3a43f40fb1c1eb
#
_cell.length_a   1.000
_cell.length_b   1.000
_cell.length_c   1.000
_cell.angle_alpha   90.00
_cell.angle_beta   90.00
_cell.angle_gamma   90.00
#
_symmetry.space_group_name_H-M   'P 1'
#
loop_
_entity.id
_entity.type
_entity.pdbx_description
1 polymer ?
#
loop_
_entity_poly.entity_id
_entity_poly.type
_entity_poly.pdbx_seq_one_letter_code
_entity_poly.pdbx_strand_id
1 'polypeptide(L)'
;MIRIFIGIDYREMIAAHVLMHSILARTSLPVSFVPVMPSAMPATFTRARDEKATNEFSDLRFMVPHLCDYKGWAIFMDCDMLVRTDISDLWGRRDPRYAVQVVKHQQRPIESYKYLGTQQTIYPKKNWSSLMLFNCEKCSALTPEYVSLASGLDLHQFKWLGSDAEIGALPEGWNYLVGHDPETVSKYAINNAHFTIGGPYFHEYTGVRFADEWHAERMAMEHCAQVTYPNKRRFRRGDV
;
A
#
# COMPACT_ATOMS: atom_id res chain seq x y z
N MET A 1 8.39 -7.68 14.81
CA MET A 1 8.38 -7.86 13.34
C MET A 1 7.18 -7.12 12.77
N ILE A 2 7.38 -6.35 11.70
CA ILE A 2 6.33 -5.62 10.99
C ILE A 2 5.72 -6.56 9.94
N ARG A 3 4.40 -6.75 9.96
CA ARG A 3 3.69 -7.52 8.95
C ARG A 3 3.19 -6.57 7.86
N ILE A 4 3.64 -6.78 6.62
CA ILE A 4 3.31 -5.94 5.47
C ILE A 4 2.62 -6.79 4.42
N PHE A 5 1.38 -6.44 4.12
CA PHE A 5 0.55 -7.06 3.10
C PHE A 5 0.59 -6.18 1.85
N ILE A 6 1.01 -6.76 0.72
CA ILE A 6 1.15 -6.03 -0.55
C ILE A 6 0.10 -6.54 -1.52
N GLY A 7 -0.78 -5.62 -1.95
CA GLY A 7 -1.75 -5.90 -3.01
C GLY A 7 -1.03 -6.02 -4.34
N ILE A 8 -1.10 -7.19 -4.97
CA ILE A 8 -0.36 -7.49 -6.20
C ILE A 8 -1.32 -7.68 -7.37
N ASP A 9 -1.12 -6.88 -8.42
CA ASP A 9 -1.67 -7.12 -9.75
C ASP A 9 -0.59 -7.78 -10.62
N TYR A 10 -0.96 -8.81 -11.37
CA TYR A 10 -0.02 -9.52 -12.26
C TYR A 10 0.63 -8.60 -13.31
N ARG A 11 -0.05 -7.53 -13.70
CA ARG A 11 0.46 -6.53 -14.65
C ARG A 11 1.55 -5.64 -14.05
N GLU A 12 1.65 -5.60 -12.71
CA GLU A 12 2.51 -4.71 -11.94
C GLU A 12 3.47 -5.47 -11.00
N MET A 13 3.79 -6.73 -11.33
CA MET A 13 4.69 -7.56 -10.52
C MET A 13 6.03 -6.90 -10.24
N ILE A 14 6.60 -6.20 -11.23
CA ILE A 14 7.87 -5.49 -11.04
C ILE A 14 7.75 -4.37 -9.99
N ALA A 15 6.61 -3.70 -9.92
CA ALA A 15 6.35 -2.66 -8.93
C ALA A 15 6.34 -3.25 -7.51
N ALA A 16 5.68 -4.40 -7.32
CA ALA A 16 5.67 -5.10 -6.02
C ALA A 16 7.09 -5.47 -5.57
N HIS A 17 7.94 -5.94 -6.46
CA HIS A 17 9.33 -6.29 -6.14
C HIS A 17 10.16 -5.06 -5.76
N VAL A 18 10.02 -3.95 -6.51
CA VAL A 18 10.71 -2.70 -6.22
C VAL A 18 10.22 -2.12 -4.89
N LEU A 19 8.92 -2.17 -4.59
CA LEU A 19 8.38 -1.77 -3.29
C LEU A 19 9.01 -2.58 -2.15
N MET A 20 9.01 -3.91 -2.24
CA MET A 20 9.64 -4.78 -1.22
C MET A 20 11.12 -4.44 -1.03
N HIS A 21 11.86 -4.25 -2.12
CA HIS A 21 13.27 -3.88 -2.06
C HIS A 21 13.46 -2.52 -1.38
N SER A 22 12.66 -1.51 -1.73
CA SER A 22 12.72 -0.16 -1.15
C SER A 22 12.50 -0.17 0.37
N ILE A 23 11.63 -1.05 0.86
CA ILE A 23 11.40 -1.25 2.30
C ILE A 23 12.61 -1.96 2.93
N LEU A 24 13.08 -3.07 2.35
CA LEU A 24 14.21 -3.84 2.89
C LEU A 24 15.51 -3.03 2.95
N ALA A 25 15.71 -2.13 1.99
CA ALA A 25 16.89 -1.28 1.94
C ALA A 25 16.93 -0.25 3.07
N ARG A 26 15.79 0.11 3.66
CA ARG A 26 15.66 1.23 4.60
C ARG A 26 15.18 0.85 6.00
N THR A 27 14.56 -0.32 6.14
CA THR A 27 13.97 -0.71 7.43
C THR A 27 15.01 -0.95 8.51
N SER A 28 14.78 -0.42 9.70
CA SER A 28 15.54 -0.71 10.92
C SER A 28 14.97 -1.88 11.73
N LEU A 29 13.75 -2.32 11.41
CA LEU A 29 13.07 -3.42 12.09
C LEU A 29 12.85 -4.61 11.16
N PRO A 30 12.83 -5.84 11.69
CA PRO A 30 12.46 -7.01 10.89
C PRO A 30 11.06 -6.87 10.28
N VAL A 31 10.94 -7.19 8.99
CA VAL A 31 9.69 -7.16 8.24
C VAL A 31 9.35 -8.54 7.68
N SER A 32 8.08 -8.80 7.47
CA SER A 32 7.58 -9.94 6.69
C SER A 32 6.60 -9.43 5.63
N PHE A 33 6.67 -10.00 4.43
CA PHE A 33 5.77 -9.66 3.33
C PHE A 33 4.78 -10.78 3.07
N VAL A 34 3.53 -10.40 2.88
CA VAL A 34 2.45 -11.32 2.50
C VAL A 34 1.81 -10.78 1.22
N PRO A 35 1.84 -11.54 0.12
CA PRO A 35 1.16 -11.14 -1.10
C PRO A 35 -0.35 -11.21 -0.92
N VAL A 36 -1.05 -10.16 -1.33
CA VAL A 36 -2.52 -10.10 -1.40
C VAL A 36 -2.91 -10.15 -2.88
N MET A 37 -3.32 -11.33 -3.32
CA MET A 37 -3.66 -11.61 -4.71
C MET A 37 -4.69 -12.76 -4.76
N PRO A 38 -5.52 -12.88 -5.82
CA PRO A 38 -6.60 -13.86 -5.85
C PRO A 38 -6.15 -15.29 -5.57
N SER A 39 -5.02 -15.72 -6.13
CA SER A 39 -4.47 -17.07 -5.98
C SER A 39 -3.97 -17.39 -4.56
N ALA A 40 -3.78 -16.38 -3.72
CA ALA A 40 -3.30 -16.52 -2.34
C ALA A 40 -4.43 -16.38 -1.30
N MET A 41 -5.68 -16.19 -1.73
CA MET A 41 -6.80 -16.05 -0.82
C MET A 41 -7.33 -17.40 -0.33
N PRO A 42 -7.82 -17.48 0.93
CA PRO A 42 -8.43 -18.69 1.45
C PRO A 42 -9.71 -19.03 0.67
N ALA A 43 -10.06 -20.32 0.61
CA ALA A 43 -11.26 -20.79 -0.08
C ALA A 43 -12.58 -20.21 0.49
N THR A 44 -12.55 -19.65 1.68
CA THR A 44 -13.67 -18.94 2.32
C THR A 44 -13.98 -17.59 1.66
N PHE A 45 -13.03 -17.04 0.89
CA PHE A 45 -13.27 -15.85 0.08
C PHE A 45 -13.85 -16.26 -1.27
N THR A 46 -15.12 -15.93 -1.53
CA THR A 46 -15.87 -16.41 -2.69
C THR A 46 -16.26 -15.30 -3.67
N ARG A 47 -15.77 -14.07 -3.44
CA ARG A 47 -16.11 -12.92 -4.29
C ARG A 47 -15.60 -13.13 -5.72
N ALA A 48 -16.50 -13.05 -6.69
CA ALA A 48 -16.11 -12.94 -8.09
C ALA A 48 -15.42 -11.60 -8.35
N ARG A 49 -14.44 -11.59 -9.25
CA ARG A 49 -13.79 -10.35 -9.66
C ARG A 49 -14.82 -9.38 -10.24
N ASP A 50 -14.83 -8.15 -9.75
CA ASP A 50 -15.55 -7.07 -10.42
C ASP A 50 -14.76 -6.63 -11.65
N GLU A 51 -15.35 -6.76 -12.85
CA GLU A 51 -14.72 -6.34 -14.12
C GLU A 51 -14.42 -4.83 -14.16
N LYS A 52 -15.09 -4.04 -13.33
CA LYS A 52 -14.87 -2.60 -13.16
C LYS A 52 -13.77 -2.26 -12.15
N ALA A 53 -13.27 -3.25 -11.40
CA ALA A 53 -12.17 -3.04 -10.49
C ALA A 53 -10.88 -2.71 -11.24
N THR A 54 -10.18 -1.67 -10.82
CA THR A 54 -8.96 -1.18 -11.48
C THR A 54 -7.79 -2.15 -11.34
N ASN A 55 -7.77 -2.98 -10.28
CA ASN A 55 -6.73 -3.97 -10.02
C ASN A 55 -7.32 -5.25 -9.42
N GLU A 56 -6.51 -6.31 -9.39
CA GLU A 56 -6.90 -7.65 -8.93
C GLU A 56 -7.16 -7.73 -7.41
N PHE A 57 -6.59 -6.83 -6.63
CA PHE A 57 -6.63 -6.84 -5.16
C PHE A 57 -7.53 -5.77 -4.55
N SER A 58 -8.35 -5.11 -5.34
CA SER A 58 -9.18 -3.97 -4.90
C SER A 58 -9.94 -4.27 -3.60
N ASP A 59 -10.67 -5.39 -3.57
CA ASP A 59 -11.45 -5.79 -2.39
C ASP A 59 -10.67 -6.73 -1.46
N LEU A 60 -9.65 -7.43 -1.98
CA LEU A 60 -8.83 -8.38 -1.21
C LEU A 60 -8.06 -7.71 -0.06
N ARG A 61 -7.74 -6.42 -0.20
CA ARG A 61 -7.05 -5.64 0.85
C ARG A 61 -7.78 -5.66 2.18
N PHE A 62 -9.09 -5.84 2.17
CA PHE A 62 -9.92 -5.91 3.37
C PHE A 62 -9.90 -7.28 4.05
N MET A 63 -9.25 -8.29 3.43
CA MET A 63 -8.99 -9.60 4.06
C MET A 63 -7.80 -9.57 5.04
N VAL A 64 -7.01 -8.51 5.07
CA VAL A 64 -5.79 -8.42 5.90
C VAL A 64 -6.06 -8.72 7.39
N PRO A 65 -7.11 -8.20 8.05
CA PRO A 65 -7.39 -8.55 9.45
C PRO A 65 -7.69 -10.03 9.64
N HIS A 66 -8.45 -10.66 8.73
CA HIS A 66 -8.72 -12.11 8.75
C HIS A 66 -7.42 -12.92 8.57
N LEU A 67 -6.57 -12.56 7.63
CA LEU A 67 -5.27 -13.21 7.40
C LEU A 67 -4.31 -13.07 8.59
N CYS A 68 -4.61 -12.16 9.52
CA CYS A 68 -3.92 -11.98 10.78
C CYS A 68 -4.62 -12.67 11.97
N ASP A 69 -5.64 -13.51 11.75
CA ASP A 69 -6.51 -14.06 12.79
C ASP A 69 -7.10 -12.99 13.72
N TYR A 70 -7.32 -11.79 13.18
CA TYR A 70 -7.76 -10.60 13.93
C TYR A 70 -6.86 -10.25 15.12
N LYS A 71 -5.53 -10.48 15.02
CA LYS A 71 -4.59 -10.26 16.11
C LYS A 71 -3.51 -9.25 15.74
N GLY A 72 -3.28 -8.31 16.66
CA GLY A 72 -2.21 -7.32 16.57
C GLY A 72 -2.37 -6.36 15.40
N TRP A 73 -1.26 -5.94 14.79
CA TRP A 73 -1.24 -4.90 13.77
C TRP A 73 -0.67 -5.41 12.44
N ALA A 74 -1.10 -4.78 11.36
CA ALA A 74 -0.60 -5.04 10.01
C ALA A 74 -0.63 -3.76 9.16
N ILE A 75 0.29 -3.65 8.19
CA ILE A 75 0.28 -2.64 7.15
C ILE A 75 -0.23 -3.30 5.87
N PHE A 76 -1.17 -2.67 5.18
CA PHE A 76 -1.50 -2.95 3.78
C PHE A 76 -0.97 -1.83 2.89
N MET A 77 -0.43 -2.17 1.73
CA MET A 77 0.06 -1.24 0.70
C MET A 77 -0.31 -1.74 -0.69
N ASP A 78 -0.67 -0.82 -1.58
CA ASP A 78 -0.74 -1.09 -3.03
C ASP A 78 0.70 -1.32 -3.56
N CYS A 79 0.86 -2.15 -4.59
CA CYS A 79 2.19 -2.50 -5.10
C CYS A 79 2.89 -1.36 -5.86
N ASP A 80 2.14 -0.40 -6.36
CA ASP A 80 2.61 0.75 -7.13
C ASP A 80 3.15 1.90 -6.26
N MET A 81 3.85 1.54 -5.18
CA MET A 81 4.44 2.48 -4.24
C MET A 81 5.97 2.37 -4.20
N LEU A 82 6.63 3.46 -3.78
CA LEU A 82 8.06 3.52 -3.51
C LEU A 82 8.28 4.11 -2.11
N VAL A 83 8.73 3.28 -1.17
CA VAL A 83 9.06 3.72 0.19
C VAL A 83 10.45 4.35 0.18
N ARG A 84 10.54 5.60 0.68
CA ARG A 84 11.73 6.46 0.62
C ARG A 84 12.40 6.67 1.98
N THR A 85 11.73 6.26 3.05
CA THR A 85 12.21 6.36 4.43
C THR A 85 12.08 5.02 5.17
N ASP A 86 12.42 4.97 6.44
CA ASP A 86 12.26 3.76 7.24
C ASP A 86 10.78 3.48 7.52
N ILE A 87 10.29 2.30 7.13
CA ILE A 87 8.90 1.86 7.37
C ILE A 87 8.59 1.73 8.87
N SER A 88 9.61 1.62 9.72
CA SER A 88 9.42 1.58 11.18
C SER A 88 8.84 2.88 11.73
N ASP A 89 9.02 4.01 11.04
CA ASP A 89 8.42 5.30 11.41
C ASP A 89 6.89 5.28 11.21
N LEU A 90 6.41 4.62 10.14
CA LEU A 90 4.98 4.36 9.95
C LEU A 90 4.46 3.41 11.03
N TRP A 91 5.19 2.32 11.27
CA TRP A 91 4.83 1.35 12.29
C TRP A 91 4.77 1.95 13.71
N GLY A 92 5.60 2.93 14.01
CA GLY A 92 5.60 3.67 15.28
C GLY A 92 4.36 4.54 15.50
N ARG A 93 3.57 4.81 14.44
CA ARG A 93 2.36 5.65 14.52
C ARG A 93 1.08 4.89 14.88
N ARG A 94 1.18 3.62 15.23
CA ARG A 94 0.03 2.82 15.67
C ARG A 94 -0.62 3.46 16.89
N ASP A 95 -1.91 3.72 16.79
CA ASP A 95 -2.71 4.29 17.86
C ASP A 95 -3.89 3.35 18.16
N PRO A 96 -3.93 2.72 19.35
CA PRO A 96 -4.94 1.72 19.69
C PRO A 96 -6.37 2.28 19.79
N ARG A 97 -6.54 3.59 19.73
CA ARG A 97 -7.86 4.22 19.66
C ARG A 97 -8.58 3.87 18.37
N TYR A 98 -7.84 3.71 17.27
CA TYR A 98 -8.40 3.50 15.93
C TYR A 98 -8.43 2.02 15.53
N ALA A 99 -9.39 1.67 14.70
CA ALA A 99 -9.46 0.36 14.03
C ALA A 99 -8.53 0.33 12.79
N VAL A 100 -8.44 1.45 12.10
CA VAL A 100 -7.56 1.62 10.94
C VAL A 100 -7.04 3.05 10.90
N GLN A 101 -5.79 3.24 10.46
CA GLN A 101 -5.23 4.56 10.21
C GLN A 101 -4.83 4.67 8.74
N VAL A 102 -5.16 5.79 8.12
CA VAL A 102 -4.99 6.06 6.69
C VAL A 102 -4.54 7.49 6.44
N VAL A 103 -3.96 7.78 5.28
CA VAL A 103 -3.82 9.15 4.81
C VAL A 103 -5.18 9.62 4.31
N LYS A 104 -5.73 10.66 4.94
CA LYS A 104 -7.06 11.19 4.62
C LYS A 104 -6.97 12.21 3.48
N HIS A 105 -6.86 11.70 2.26
CA HIS A 105 -6.85 12.55 1.07
C HIS A 105 -8.15 13.36 0.97
N GLN A 106 -8.01 14.65 0.70
CA GLN A 106 -9.14 15.50 0.34
C GLN A 106 -9.56 15.18 -1.10
N GLN A 107 -10.87 15.17 -1.34
CA GLN A 107 -11.39 15.04 -2.70
C GLN A 107 -10.95 16.26 -3.51
N ARG A 108 -10.21 16.02 -4.59
CA ARG A 108 -9.92 17.01 -5.61
C ARG A 108 -10.58 16.58 -6.91
N PRO A 109 -11.09 17.50 -7.73
CA PRO A 109 -11.52 17.18 -9.08
C PRO A 109 -10.33 16.56 -9.83
N ILE A 110 -10.51 15.38 -10.40
CA ILE A 110 -9.44 14.61 -11.05
C ILE A 110 -9.86 14.36 -12.50
N GLU A 111 -8.86 14.28 -13.38
CA GLU A 111 -9.04 13.83 -14.77
C GLU A 111 -9.79 12.49 -14.82
N SER A 112 -10.63 12.34 -15.84
CA SER A 112 -11.63 11.27 -15.90
C SER A 112 -11.07 9.86 -16.14
N TYR A 113 -9.76 9.70 -16.45
CA TYR A 113 -9.16 8.43 -16.87
C TYR A 113 -7.84 8.12 -16.14
N LYS A 114 -7.61 6.84 -15.80
CA LYS A 114 -6.35 6.25 -15.36
C LYS A 114 -5.66 5.51 -16.50
N TYR A 115 -4.45 4.97 -16.24
CA TYR A 115 -3.75 4.10 -17.17
C TYR A 115 -4.68 2.98 -17.68
N LEU A 116 -4.44 2.50 -18.89
CA LEU A 116 -5.28 1.53 -19.62
C LEU A 116 -6.72 2.02 -19.88
N GLY A 117 -6.98 3.36 -19.88
CA GLY A 117 -8.28 3.90 -20.21
C GLY A 117 -9.39 3.64 -19.20
N THR A 118 -9.06 3.24 -17.98
CA THR A 118 -10.04 2.94 -16.92
C THR A 118 -10.70 4.23 -16.43
N GLN A 119 -12.03 4.32 -16.51
CA GLN A 119 -12.80 5.45 -16.03
C GLN A 119 -12.69 5.59 -14.51
N GLN A 120 -12.37 6.80 -14.03
CA GLN A 120 -12.31 7.08 -12.60
C GLN A 120 -13.67 7.43 -12.02
N THR A 121 -14.08 6.73 -10.96
CA THR A 121 -15.27 7.10 -10.18
C THR A 121 -14.85 8.00 -9.01
N ILE A 122 -15.55 9.12 -8.84
CA ILE A 122 -15.37 9.99 -7.67
C ILE A 122 -16.31 9.49 -6.57
N TYR A 123 -15.76 9.14 -5.41
CA TYR A 123 -16.51 8.74 -4.22
C TYR A 123 -15.79 9.21 -2.94
N PRO A 124 -16.52 9.41 -1.83
CA PRO A 124 -15.91 9.75 -0.54
C PRO A 124 -14.80 8.79 -0.13
N LYS A 125 -13.72 9.31 0.48
CA LYS A 125 -12.57 8.52 0.98
C LYS A 125 -11.78 7.78 -0.11
N LYS A 126 -11.85 8.26 -1.36
CA LYS A 126 -11.04 7.69 -2.45
C LYS A 126 -9.55 7.74 -2.10
N ASN A 127 -8.80 6.70 -2.47
CA ASN A 127 -7.38 6.47 -2.20
C ASN A 127 -7.00 6.28 -0.71
N TRP A 128 -7.95 6.38 0.24
CA TRP A 128 -7.64 6.15 1.65
C TRP A 128 -7.20 4.71 1.91
N SER A 129 -7.78 3.75 1.21
CA SER A 129 -7.52 2.31 1.39
C SER A 129 -6.27 1.80 0.67
N SER A 130 -5.53 2.64 -0.05
CA SER A 130 -4.31 2.22 -0.75
C SER A 130 -3.12 2.00 0.20
N LEU A 131 -3.12 2.70 1.35
CA LEU A 131 -2.21 2.44 2.46
C LEU A 131 -3.02 2.45 3.76
N MET A 132 -3.02 1.31 4.47
CA MET A 132 -3.78 1.12 5.71
C MET A 132 -2.89 0.51 6.80
N LEU A 133 -2.92 1.12 7.99
CA LEU A 133 -2.33 0.59 9.20
C LEU A 133 -3.48 0.04 10.06
N PHE A 134 -3.67 -1.27 10.01
CA PHE A 134 -4.77 -1.98 10.69
C PHE A 134 -4.44 -2.32 12.13
N ASN A 135 -5.37 -2.03 13.04
CA ASN A 135 -5.49 -2.67 14.33
C ASN A 135 -6.43 -3.87 14.13
N CYS A 136 -5.87 -5.04 13.81
CA CYS A 136 -6.66 -6.20 13.38
C CYS A 136 -7.71 -6.62 14.41
N GLU A 137 -7.44 -6.43 15.71
CA GLU A 137 -8.38 -6.80 16.79
C GLU A 137 -9.69 -5.99 16.74
N LYS A 138 -9.65 -4.78 16.17
CA LYS A 138 -10.82 -3.91 16.01
C LYS A 138 -11.52 -4.07 14.65
N CYS A 139 -11.05 -4.98 13.81
CA CYS A 139 -11.55 -5.18 12.44
C CYS A 139 -12.33 -6.49 12.27
N SER A 140 -12.95 -7.03 13.34
CA SER A 140 -13.66 -8.32 13.33
C SER A 140 -14.86 -8.36 12.37
N ALA A 141 -15.40 -7.21 11.98
CA ALA A 141 -16.45 -7.10 10.96
C ALA A 141 -15.98 -7.53 9.57
N LEU A 142 -14.68 -7.45 9.27
CA LEU A 142 -14.09 -7.84 7.98
C LEU A 142 -13.90 -9.37 7.90
N THR A 143 -15.00 -10.11 8.02
CA THR A 143 -15.00 -11.56 7.81
C THR A 143 -14.90 -11.86 6.30
N PRO A 144 -14.41 -13.05 5.90
CA PRO A 144 -14.39 -13.45 4.48
C PRO A 144 -15.78 -13.36 3.84
N GLU A 145 -16.82 -13.71 4.56
CA GLU A 145 -18.21 -13.61 4.10
C GLU A 145 -18.61 -12.14 3.86
N TYR A 146 -18.36 -11.25 4.82
CA TYR A 146 -18.67 -9.84 4.67
C TYR A 146 -17.92 -9.23 3.49
N VAL A 147 -16.59 -9.47 3.38
CA VAL A 147 -15.78 -8.95 2.29
C VAL A 147 -16.22 -9.52 0.93
N SER A 148 -16.71 -10.75 0.89
CA SER A 148 -17.25 -11.37 -0.34
C SER A 148 -18.56 -10.73 -0.80
N LEU A 149 -19.43 -10.29 0.12
CA LEU A 149 -20.80 -9.83 -0.18
C LEU A 149 -20.95 -8.30 -0.23
N ALA A 150 -20.16 -7.56 0.55
CA ALA A 150 -20.25 -6.10 0.62
C ALA A 150 -19.92 -5.46 -0.74
N SER A 151 -20.56 -4.32 -1.05
CA SER A 151 -20.18 -3.58 -2.24
C SER A 151 -18.75 -3.03 -2.13
N GLY A 152 -18.03 -2.91 -3.25
CA GLY A 152 -16.70 -2.29 -3.26
C GLY A 152 -16.73 -0.87 -2.65
N LEU A 153 -17.79 -0.10 -2.93
CA LEU A 153 -17.96 1.22 -2.32
C LEU A 153 -18.11 1.17 -0.80
N ASP A 154 -18.85 0.22 -0.26
CA ASP A 154 -19.00 0.08 1.20
C ASP A 154 -17.67 -0.29 1.87
N LEU A 155 -16.90 -1.17 1.24
CA LEU A 155 -15.55 -1.53 1.70
C LEU A 155 -14.63 -0.30 1.69
N HIS A 156 -14.50 0.39 0.56
CA HIS A 156 -13.60 1.53 0.39
C HIS A 156 -14.04 2.80 1.15
N GLN A 157 -15.32 2.91 1.49
CA GLN A 157 -15.84 3.96 2.36
C GLN A 157 -15.77 3.61 3.85
N PHE A 158 -15.20 2.44 4.19
CA PHE A 158 -15.05 1.96 5.56
C PHE A 158 -16.39 1.80 6.32
N LYS A 159 -17.48 1.45 5.62
CA LYS A 159 -18.80 1.26 6.23
C LYS A 159 -18.91 -0.01 7.08
N TRP A 160 -17.87 -0.81 7.12
CA TRP A 160 -17.68 -1.93 8.04
C TRP A 160 -17.32 -1.47 9.47
N LEU A 161 -17.04 -0.18 9.67
CA LEU A 161 -16.85 0.46 10.98
C LEU A 161 -18.17 1.03 11.49
N GLY A 162 -18.30 1.13 12.81
CA GLY A 162 -19.45 1.76 13.44
C GLY A 162 -19.49 3.28 13.24
N SER A 163 -18.34 3.92 13.04
CA SER A 163 -18.20 5.37 12.88
C SER A 163 -16.89 5.75 12.24
N ASP A 164 -16.86 6.90 11.55
CA ASP A 164 -15.64 7.52 10.99
C ASP A 164 -14.63 7.95 12.08
N ALA A 165 -15.06 8.04 13.34
CA ALA A 165 -14.17 8.32 14.47
C ALA A 165 -13.19 7.16 14.74
N GLU A 166 -13.48 5.96 14.22
CA GLU A 166 -12.59 4.80 14.31
C GLU A 166 -11.47 4.81 13.24
N ILE A 167 -11.50 5.79 12.33
CA ILE A 167 -10.47 5.97 11.28
C ILE A 167 -9.49 7.05 11.74
N GLY A 168 -8.27 6.64 12.09
CA GLY A 168 -7.18 7.56 12.41
C GLY A 168 -6.53 8.17 11.17
N ALA A 169 -5.89 9.33 11.35
CA ALA A 169 -5.13 9.99 10.29
C ALA A 169 -3.65 9.65 10.36
N LEU A 170 -3.03 9.37 9.23
CA LEU A 170 -1.59 9.32 9.02
C LEU A 170 -1.11 10.62 8.36
N PRO A 171 0.16 11.00 8.53
CA PRO A 171 0.73 12.14 7.80
C PRO A 171 0.68 11.93 6.28
N GLU A 172 0.40 13.00 5.54
CA GLU A 172 0.21 12.98 4.07
C GLU A 172 1.42 12.40 3.33
N GLY A 173 2.64 12.61 3.82
CA GLY A 173 3.85 12.08 3.19
C GLY A 173 3.93 10.55 3.12
N TRP A 174 3.08 9.80 3.83
CA TRP A 174 3.04 8.34 3.77
C TRP A 174 2.23 7.78 2.60
N ASN A 175 1.45 8.62 1.92
CA ASN A 175 0.71 8.19 0.73
C ASN A 175 0.60 9.38 -0.24
N TYR A 176 1.75 9.90 -0.70
CA TYR A 176 1.81 10.98 -1.67
C TYR A 176 1.39 10.47 -3.04
N LEU A 177 0.29 10.99 -3.57
CA LEU A 177 -0.29 10.56 -4.85
C LEU A 177 0.41 11.26 -6.02
N VAL A 178 1.31 10.55 -6.68
CA VAL A 178 2.04 11.06 -7.86
C VAL A 178 1.06 11.42 -8.97
N GLY A 179 1.17 12.65 -9.49
CA GLY A 179 0.28 13.20 -10.51
C GLY A 179 -1.05 13.76 -9.99
N HIS A 180 -1.36 13.59 -8.69
CA HIS A 180 -2.55 14.16 -8.06
C HIS A 180 -2.22 15.19 -6.98
N ASP A 181 -1.24 14.88 -6.13
CA ASP A 181 -0.80 15.80 -5.09
C ASP A 181 0.11 16.89 -5.68
N PRO A 182 0.14 18.09 -5.07
CA PRO A 182 0.90 19.20 -5.62
C PRO A 182 2.40 18.86 -5.74
N GLU A 183 2.97 19.10 -6.90
CA GLU A 183 4.43 18.92 -7.15
C GLU A 183 5.30 19.84 -6.29
N THR A 184 4.71 20.93 -5.77
CA THR A 184 5.36 21.87 -4.85
C THR A 184 5.67 21.29 -3.49
N VAL A 185 5.06 20.14 -3.11
CA VAL A 185 5.40 19.44 -1.87
C VAL A 185 6.87 19.04 -1.90
N SER A 186 7.60 19.43 -0.85
CA SER A 186 9.02 19.08 -0.75
C SER A 186 9.22 17.57 -0.80
N LYS A 187 10.14 17.11 -1.65
CA LYS A 187 10.48 15.69 -1.75
C LYS A 187 10.95 15.08 -0.42
N TYR A 188 11.50 15.90 0.48
CA TYR A 188 11.94 15.45 1.82
C TYR A 188 10.78 15.22 2.79
N ALA A 189 9.60 15.75 2.51
CA ALA A 189 8.39 15.49 3.28
C ALA A 189 7.63 14.23 2.83
N ILE A 190 8.06 13.60 1.70
CA ILE A 190 7.40 12.45 1.11
C ILE A 190 8.14 11.18 1.54
N ASN A 191 7.49 10.39 2.38
CA ASN A 191 7.99 9.13 2.93
C ASN A 191 7.72 7.96 1.98
N ASN A 192 6.59 8.01 1.25
CA ASN A 192 6.15 6.99 0.33
C ASN A 192 5.45 7.64 -0.87
N ALA A 193 5.99 7.43 -2.06
CA ALA A 193 5.41 7.87 -3.33
C ALA A 193 4.50 6.78 -3.89
N HIS A 194 3.27 7.13 -4.28
CA HIS A 194 2.26 6.23 -4.80
C HIS A 194 1.91 6.62 -6.24
N PHE A 195 2.20 5.75 -7.19
CA PHE A 195 2.02 5.98 -8.64
C PHE A 195 0.60 5.64 -9.11
N THR A 196 -0.41 6.16 -8.41
CA THR A 196 -1.82 5.79 -8.59
C THR A 196 -2.40 6.02 -9.99
N ILE A 197 -1.77 6.85 -10.83
CA ILE A 197 -2.19 7.06 -12.22
C ILE A 197 -1.54 6.02 -13.14
N GLY A 198 -0.31 5.61 -12.82
CA GLY A 198 0.53 4.68 -13.53
C GLY A 198 1.99 4.90 -13.17
N GLY A 199 2.73 3.82 -12.96
CA GLY A 199 4.13 3.89 -12.54
C GLY A 199 5.11 3.95 -13.72
N PRO A 200 6.37 4.34 -13.47
CA PRO A 200 7.39 4.55 -14.50
C PRO A 200 7.82 3.26 -15.23
N TYR A 201 7.28 2.12 -14.81
CA TYR A 201 7.42 0.82 -15.51
C TYR A 201 6.48 0.69 -16.70
N PHE A 202 5.52 1.60 -16.88
CA PHE A 202 4.70 1.73 -18.09
C PHE A 202 5.27 2.81 -18.99
N HIS A 203 5.24 2.56 -20.30
CA HIS A 203 5.85 3.44 -21.29
C HIS A 203 5.31 4.89 -21.23
N GLU A 204 4.02 5.04 -20.96
CA GLU A 204 3.29 6.31 -20.91
C GLU A 204 3.64 7.16 -19.69
N TYR A 205 4.27 6.57 -18.66
CA TYR A 205 4.52 7.19 -17.35
C TYR A 205 6.01 7.30 -17.00
N THR A 206 6.91 7.16 -17.97
CA THR A 206 8.37 7.20 -17.77
C THR A 206 8.89 8.52 -17.19
N GLY A 207 8.17 9.62 -17.36
CA GLY A 207 8.55 10.95 -16.90
C GLY A 207 7.85 11.43 -15.64
N VAL A 208 7.12 10.57 -14.92
CA VAL A 208 6.43 10.97 -13.69
C VAL A 208 7.40 11.32 -12.56
N ARG A 209 6.96 12.14 -11.63
CA ARG A 209 7.75 12.46 -10.44
C ARG A 209 8.23 11.21 -9.73
N PHE A 210 9.49 11.17 -9.29
CA PHE A 210 10.17 10.01 -8.68
C PHE A 210 10.45 8.84 -9.63
N ALA A 211 10.29 8.99 -10.95
CA ALA A 211 10.65 7.94 -11.91
C ALA A 211 12.13 7.56 -11.80
N ASP A 212 13.04 8.54 -11.72
CA ASP A 212 14.49 8.29 -11.58
C ASP A 212 14.81 7.53 -10.29
N GLU A 213 14.15 7.91 -9.16
CA GLU A 213 14.34 7.20 -7.88
C GLU A 213 13.82 5.76 -7.96
N TRP A 214 12.69 5.54 -8.63
CA TRP A 214 12.14 4.20 -8.84
C TRP A 214 13.05 3.32 -9.72
N HIS A 215 13.58 3.88 -10.82
CA HIS A 215 14.51 3.16 -11.69
C HIS A 215 15.84 2.86 -10.98
N ALA A 216 16.35 3.80 -10.19
CA ALA A 216 17.52 3.57 -9.36
C ALA A 216 17.30 2.45 -8.34
N GLU A 217 16.13 2.41 -7.69
CA GLU A 217 15.74 1.35 -6.76
C GLU A 217 15.64 -0.02 -7.45
N ARG A 218 15.04 -0.05 -8.66
CA ARG A 218 14.98 -1.25 -9.50
C ARG A 218 16.38 -1.76 -9.85
N MET A 219 17.27 -0.88 -10.31
CA MET A 219 18.65 -1.26 -10.63
C MET A 219 19.38 -1.79 -9.40
N ALA A 220 19.17 -1.18 -8.24
CA ALA A 220 19.74 -1.65 -6.98
C ALA A 220 19.22 -3.03 -6.59
N MET A 221 17.95 -3.31 -6.82
CA MET A 221 17.34 -4.63 -6.60
C MET A 221 17.93 -5.70 -7.53
N GLU A 222 18.09 -5.39 -8.81
CA GLU A 222 18.62 -6.32 -9.83
C GLU A 222 20.12 -6.56 -9.66
N HIS A 223 20.89 -5.57 -9.15
CA HIS A 223 22.34 -5.56 -9.08
C HIS A 223 22.87 -5.26 -7.67
N CYS A 224 22.25 -5.82 -6.64
CA CYS A 224 22.54 -5.48 -5.23
C CYS A 224 24.01 -5.65 -4.78
N ALA A 225 24.84 -6.36 -5.53
CA ALA A 225 26.27 -6.48 -5.27
C ALA A 225 27.04 -5.14 -5.44
N GLN A 226 26.47 -4.16 -6.13
CA GLN A 226 27.10 -2.88 -6.47
C GLN A 226 26.60 -1.71 -5.62
N VAL A 227 25.60 -1.90 -4.78
CA VAL A 227 24.98 -0.82 -3.99
C VAL A 227 25.42 -0.88 -2.54
N THR A 228 26.07 0.18 -2.07
CA THR A 228 26.37 0.41 -0.66
C THR A 228 25.16 1.09 0.00
N TYR A 229 24.38 0.35 0.77
CA TYR A 229 23.30 0.94 1.58
C TYR A 229 23.89 1.63 2.81
N PRO A 230 23.60 2.90 3.07
CA PRO A 230 24.25 3.66 4.15
C PRO A 230 23.96 3.11 5.56
N ASN A 231 22.95 2.27 5.74
CA ASN A 231 22.54 1.73 7.04
C ASN A 231 22.70 0.22 7.21
N LYS A 232 23.41 -0.49 6.32
CA LYS A 232 23.68 -1.92 6.56
C LYS A 232 24.63 -2.06 7.75
N ARG A 233 24.12 -2.50 8.90
CA ARG A 233 24.93 -3.25 9.87
C ARG A 233 25.51 -4.43 9.10
N ARG A 234 26.81 -4.41 8.83
CA ARG A 234 27.51 -5.59 8.30
C ARG A 234 27.32 -6.69 9.33
N PHE A 235 26.58 -7.73 9.02
CA PHE A 235 26.72 -8.99 9.72
C PHE A 235 28.16 -9.43 9.52
N ARG A 236 28.98 -9.33 10.55
CA ARG A 236 30.30 -9.92 10.53
C ARG A 236 30.10 -11.45 10.58
N ARG A 237 30.70 -12.16 9.62
CA ARG A 237 30.87 -13.63 9.76
C ARG A 237 31.60 -13.85 11.08
N GLY A 238 30.88 -14.32 12.09
CA GLY A 238 31.45 -14.59 13.42
C GLY A 238 30.47 -14.37 14.58
N ASP A 239 29.29 -13.83 14.36
CA ASP A 239 28.25 -13.65 15.38
C ASP A 239 27.18 -14.77 15.28
N VAL A 240 27.64 -16.05 15.31
CA VAL A 240 26.77 -17.22 15.49
C VAL A 240 27.28 -17.94 16.75
#